data_790d8a17d750ddec5cea36f9083bc85d
#
_entry.id   790d8a17d750ddec5cea36f9083bc85d
#
_cell.length_a   1.000
_cell.length_b   1.000
_cell.length_c   1.000
_cell.angle_alpha   90.00
_cell.angle_beta   90.00
_cell.angle_gamma   90.00
#
_symmetry.space_group_name_H-M   'P 1'
#
loop_
_entity.id
_entity.type
_entity.pdbx_description
1 polymer ?
#
loop_
_entity_poly.entity_id
_entity_poly.type
_entity_poly.pdbx_seq_one_letter_code
_entity_poly.pdbx_strand_id
1 'polypeptide(L)'
;MSVQVLSYDVPGWGVGELYLDGERLLYHELPSARETRAEAKEHPLADRVRRYFAGERVSFEDVEVDLSWGTEFQVAVAQVLREVPYGETVTYGELAALAGHPNAQRAAGTFCAGNRFPLVVPCHRVVSAGGLGGYGSLGGEYKRRLLELEDAL
;
A
#
# COMPACT_ATOMS: atom_id res chain seq x y z
N MET A 1 8.50 -19.53 -12.51
CA MET A 1 8.43 -18.20 -11.88
C MET A 1 9.84 -17.69 -11.63
N SER A 2 10.13 -16.46 -12.01
CA SER A 2 11.42 -15.85 -11.82
C SER A 2 11.23 -14.58 -10.98
N VAL A 3 11.58 -14.66 -9.70
CA VAL A 3 11.38 -13.55 -8.77
C VAL A 3 12.62 -12.66 -8.77
N GLN A 4 12.40 -11.38 -9.02
CA GLN A 4 13.40 -10.34 -8.90
C GLN A 4 13.12 -9.54 -7.63
N VAL A 5 14.16 -9.34 -6.81
CA VAL A 5 14.07 -8.46 -5.64
C VAL A 5 15.03 -7.30 -5.85
N LEU A 6 14.54 -6.09 -5.70
CA LEU A 6 15.37 -4.90 -5.80
C LEU A 6 15.07 -3.94 -4.66
N SER A 7 16.07 -3.15 -4.31
CA SER A 7 15.90 -2.08 -3.33
C SER A 7 15.96 -0.71 -3.99
N TYR A 8 15.39 0.28 -3.33
CA TYR A 8 15.40 1.66 -3.79
C TYR A 8 15.44 2.60 -2.58
N ASP A 9 16.11 3.73 -2.74
CA ASP A 9 16.22 4.76 -1.70
C ASP A 9 15.25 5.90 -1.93
N VAL A 10 14.65 6.39 -0.85
CA VAL A 10 13.82 7.58 -0.87
C VAL A 10 14.35 8.54 0.20
N PRO A 11 14.90 9.71 -0.19
CA PRO A 11 15.43 10.68 0.78
C PRO A 11 14.39 11.08 1.82
N GLY A 12 14.77 11.04 3.09
CA GLY A 12 13.88 11.38 4.19
C GLY A 12 12.95 10.27 4.65
N TRP A 13 12.92 9.13 3.93
CA TRP A 13 12.05 7.98 4.26
C TRP A 13 12.82 6.68 4.49
N GLY A 14 13.88 6.47 3.74
CA GLY A 14 14.73 5.28 3.89
C GLY A 14 14.73 4.39 2.65
N VAL A 15 14.91 3.09 2.88
CA VAL A 15 15.08 2.08 1.83
C VAL A 15 13.81 1.25 1.72
N GLY A 16 13.30 1.09 0.50
CA GLY A 16 12.21 0.19 0.19
C GLY A 16 12.67 -0.99 -0.64
N GLU A 17 11.80 -2.00 -0.78
CA GLU A 17 12.08 -3.18 -1.60
C GLU A 17 10.88 -3.54 -2.45
N LEU A 18 11.13 -3.98 -3.67
CA LEU A 18 10.11 -4.51 -4.59
C LEU A 18 10.43 -5.95 -4.92
N TYR A 19 9.42 -6.81 -4.83
CA TYR A 19 9.49 -8.22 -5.21
C TYR A 19 8.60 -8.40 -6.43
N LEU A 20 9.19 -8.78 -7.56
CA LEU A 20 8.52 -8.80 -8.86
C LEU A 20 8.68 -10.14 -9.55
N ASP A 21 7.64 -10.56 -10.26
CA ASP A 21 7.68 -11.65 -11.23
C ASP A 21 7.31 -11.03 -12.58
N GLY A 22 8.33 -10.73 -13.39
CA GLY A 22 8.13 -9.89 -14.55
C GLY A 22 7.69 -8.49 -14.12
N GLU A 23 6.54 -8.05 -14.59
CA GLU A 23 5.96 -6.76 -14.21
C GLU A 23 4.95 -6.91 -13.05
N ARG A 24 4.66 -8.14 -12.64
CA ARG A 24 3.68 -8.39 -11.58
C ARG A 24 4.32 -8.21 -10.21
N LEU A 25 3.72 -7.35 -9.40
CA LEU A 25 4.18 -7.10 -8.04
C LEU A 25 3.71 -8.22 -7.11
N LEU A 26 4.68 -8.84 -6.43
CA LEU A 26 4.42 -9.91 -5.46
C LEU A 26 4.39 -9.37 -4.03
N TYR A 27 5.23 -8.37 -3.75
CA TYR A 27 5.36 -7.80 -2.42
C TYR A 27 6.07 -6.44 -2.51
N HIS A 28 5.68 -5.52 -1.65
CA HIS A 28 6.29 -4.20 -1.56
C HIS A 28 6.59 -3.87 -0.10
N GLU A 29 7.85 -3.56 0.18
CA GLU A 29 8.28 -3.01 1.46
C GLU A 29 8.44 -1.51 1.29
N LEU A 30 7.66 -0.72 2.03
CA LEU A 30 7.76 0.73 1.97
C LEU A 30 9.12 1.23 2.51
N PRO A 31 9.59 2.39 2.03
CA PRO A 31 10.83 2.97 2.52
C PRO A 31 10.81 3.15 4.03
N SER A 32 11.85 2.63 4.70
CA SER A 32 12.04 2.78 6.13
C SER A 32 13.53 2.71 6.46
N ALA A 33 13.87 3.04 7.70
CA ALA A 33 15.24 2.94 8.18
C ALA A 33 15.58 1.46 8.41
N ARG A 34 16.00 0.77 7.35
CA ARG A 34 16.33 -0.67 7.38
C ARG A 34 17.61 -0.93 6.62
N GLU A 35 18.25 -2.04 6.95
CA GLU A 35 19.28 -2.62 6.11
C GLU A 35 18.61 -3.54 5.09
N THR A 36 19.16 -3.59 3.89
CA THR A 36 18.68 -4.47 2.84
C THR A 36 19.82 -5.27 2.25
N ARG A 37 19.54 -6.52 1.85
CA ARG A 37 20.45 -7.34 1.07
C ARG A 37 20.08 -7.35 -0.40
N ALA A 38 18.95 -6.73 -0.76
CA ALA A 38 18.51 -6.63 -2.14
C ALA A 38 19.38 -5.62 -2.88
N GLU A 39 19.71 -5.93 -4.13
CA GLU A 39 20.49 -5.06 -4.98
C GLU A 39 19.73 -3.77 -5.28
N ALA A 40 20.41 -2.63 -5.16
CA ALA A 40 19.86 -1.36 -5.57
C ALA A 40 19.79 -1.34 -7.09
N LYS A 41 18.58 -1.14 -7.62
CA LYS A 41 18.35 -1.22 -9.06
C LYS A 41 17.33 -0.20 -9.50
N GLU A 42 17.54 0.37 -10.68
CA GLU A 42 16.55 1.20 -11.31
C GLU A 42 15.40 0.35 -11.84
N HIS A 43 14.18 0.83 -11.67
CA HIS A 43 12.98 0.17 -12.14
C HIS A 43 11.87 1.22 -12.29
N PRO A 44 11.04 1.15 -13.34
CA PRO A 44 9.96 2.14 -13.53
C PRO A 44 9.03 2.27 -12.34
N LEU A 45 8.72 1.17 -11.66
CA LEU A 45 7.85 1.22 -10.48
C LEU A 45 8.56 1.92 -9.31
N ALA A 46 9.84 1.65 -9.09
CA ALA A 46 10.63 2.33 -8.07
C ALA A 46 10.68 3.85 -8.33
N ASP A 47 10.84 4.25 -9.58
CA ASP A 47 10.83 5.67 -9.94
C ASP A 47 9.48 6.31 -9.66
N ARG A 48 8.39 5.59 -9.95
CA ARG A 48 7.04 6.06 -9.67
C ARG A 48 6.80 6.21 -8.17
N VAL A 49 7.27 5.26 -7.37
CA VAL A 49 7.20 5.34 -5.90
C VAL A 49 7.99 6.55 -5.39
N ARG A 50 9.19 6.79 -5.91
CA ARG A 50 9.97 7.97 -5.53
C ARG A 50 9.23 9.28 -5.84
N ARG A 51 8.57 9.37 -7.00
CA ARG A 51 7.78 10.55 -7.35
C ARG A 51 6.62 10.76 -6.40
N TYR A 52 5.97 9.66 -5.99
CA TYR A 52 4.92 9.74 -4.97
C TYR A 52 5.47 10.37 -3.68
N PHE A 53 6.60 9.87 -3.18
CA PHE A 53 7.21 10.39 -1.95
C PHE A 53 7.77 11.81 -2.11
N ALA A 54 8.00 12.25 -3.31
CA ALA A 54 8.38 13.64 -3.61
C ALA A 54 7.17 14.59 -3.67
N GLY A 55 5.96 14.07 -3.44
CA GLY A 55 4.75 14.87 -3.40
C GLY A 55 3.97 14.93 -4.71
N GLU A 56 4.38 14.17 -5.73
CA GLU A 56 3.64 14.12 -6.98
C GLU A 56 2.39 13.24 -6.84
N ARG A 57 1.34 13.68 -7.47
CA ARG A 57 0.10 12.89 -7.54
C ARG A 57 0.24 11.85 -8.63
N VAL A 58 0.58 10.61 -8.23
CA VAL A 58 0.77 9.49 -9.16
C VAL A 58 -0.29 8.43 -8.97
N SER A 59 -0.56 7.66 -10.02
CA SER A 59 -1.48 6.53 -9.97
C SER A 59 -0.72 5.22 -10.07
N PHE A 60 -1.22 4.20 -9.37
CA PHE A 60 -0.68 2.83 -9.44
C PHE A 60 -1.72 1.85 -10.00
N GLU A 61 -2.79 2.36 -10.63
CA GLU A 61 -3.91 1.54 -11.11
C GLU A 61 -3.48 0.51 -12.17
N ASP A 62 -2.46 0.83 -12.95
CA ASP A 62 -1.94 -0.05 -14.00
C ASP A 62 -0.98 -1.13 -13.49
N VAL A 63 -0.60 -1.07 -12.21
CA VAL A 63 0.32 -2.05 -11.63
C VAL A 63 -0.43 -3.35 -11.36
N GLU A 64 0.03 -4.45 -11.97
CA GLU A 64 -0.51 -5.76 -11.68
C GLU A 64 0.01 -6.27 -10.34
N VAL A 65 -0.89 -6.70 -9.46
CA VAL A 65 -0.53 -7.28 -8.16
C VAL A 65 -0.98 -8.73 -8.09
N ASP A 66 -0.21 -9.55 -7.40
CA ASP A 66 -0.53 -10.97 -7.24
C ASP A 66 -1.54 -11.16 -6.11
N LEU A 67 -2.80 -11.37 -6.46
CA LEU A 67 -3.89 -11.66 -5.53
C LEU A 67 -4.30 -13.13 -5.53
N SER A 68 -3.52 -14.00 -6.16
CA SER A 68 -3.84 -15.43 -6.30
C SER A 68 -3.95 -16.16 -4.96
N TRP A 69 -3.32 -15.63 -3.91
CA TRP A 69 -3.35 -16.17 -2.54
C TRP A 69 -4.60 -15.77 -1.76
N GLY A 70 -5.35 -14.78 -2.25
CA GLY A 70 -6.44 -14.16 -1.50
C GLY A 70 -7.76 -14.92 -1.59
N THR A 71 -8.58 -14.78 -0.55
CA THR A 71 -9.97 -15.23 -0.56
C THR A 71 -10.80 -14.27 -1.42
N GLU A 72 -12.05 -14.66 -1.73
CA GLU A 72 -12.96 -13.77 -2.46
C GLU A 72 -13.13 -12.42 -1.75
N PHE A 73 -13.25 -12.45 -0.43
CA PHE A 73 -13.35 -11.22 0.38
C PHE A 73 -12.10 -10.36 0.24
N GLN A 74 -10.92 -10.97 0.38
CA GLN A 74 -9.65 -10.24 0.31
C GLN A 74 -9.44 -9.62 -1.07
N VAL A 75 -9.77 -10.34 -2.13
CA VAL A 75 -9.68 -9.83 -3.49
C VAL A 75 -10.64 -8.66 -3.69
N ALA A 76 -11.89 -8.80 -3.22
CA ALA A 76 -12.89 -7.74 -3.32
C ALA A 76 -12.44 -6.47 -2.55
N VAL A 77 -11.92 -6.64 -1.34
CA VAL A 77 -11.41 -5.52 -0.54
C VAL A 77 -10.26 -4.82 -1.25
N ALA A 78 -9.31 -5.59 -1.78
CA ALA A 78 -8.17 -5.03 -2.52
C ALA A 78 -8.64 -4.23 -3.73
N GLN A 79 -9.59 -4.75 -4.51
CA GLN A 79 -10.11 -4.07 -5.70
C GLN A 79 -10.83 -2.78 -5.36
N VAL A 80 -11.67 -2.79 -4.33
CA VAL A 80 -12.38 -1.58 -3.88
C VAL A 80 -11.39 -0.55 -3.36
N LEU A 81 -10.40 -1.00 -2.57
CA LEU A 81 -9.43 -0.11 -1.97
C LEU A 81 -8.59 0.61 -3.04
N ARG A 82 -8.27 -0.07 -4.14
CA ARG A 82 -7.50 0.52 -5.23
C ARG A 82 -8.26 1.64 -5.95
N GLU A 83 -9.58 1.72 -5.77
CA GLU A 83 -10.40 2.77 -6.35
C GLU A 83 -10.51 4.00 -5.45
N VAL A 84 -10.03 3.93 -4.20
CA VAL A 84 -10.02 5.09 -3.31
C VAL A 84 -8.99 6.09 -3.83
N PRO A 85 -9.43 7.31 -4.21
CA PRO A 85 -8.54 8.26 -4.87
C PRO A 85 -7.46 8.83 -3.94
N TYR A 86 -6.40 9.31 -4.55
CA TYR A 86 -5.37 10.10 -3.88
C TYR A 86 -6.02 11.28 -3.13
N GLY A 87 -5.64 11.45 -1.89
CA GLY A 87 -6.15 12.55 -1.06
C GLY A 87 -7.48 12.27 -0.37
N GLU A 88 -8.05 11.08 -0.54
CA GLU A 88 -9.32 10.71 0.09
C GLU A 88 -9.14 9.55 1.05
N THR A 89 -10.06 9.41 1.99
CA THR A 89 -10.05 8.32 2.97
C THR A 89 -11.42 7.65 3.03
N VAL A 90 -11.42 6.38 3.46
CA VAL A 90 -12.63 5.64 3.80
C VAL A 90 -12.44 5.00 5.16
N THR A 91 -13.53 4.70 5.86
CA THR A 91 -13.43 3.92 7.10
C THR A 91 -13.36 2.43 6.80
N TYR A 92 -12.92 1.64 7.78
CA TYR A 92 -12.91 0.17 7.65
C TYR A 92 -14.33 -0.37 7.38
N GLY A 93 -15.35 0.22 8.00
CA GLY A 93 -16.73 -0.16 7.77
C GLY A 93 -17.21 0.15 6.37
N GLU A 94 -16.89 1.34 5.86
CA GLU A 94 -17.21 1.72 4.48
C GLU A 94 -16.51 0.80 3.47
N LEU A 95 -15.24 0.50 3.70
CA LEU A 95 -14.48 -0.40 2.84
C LEU A 95 -15.13 -1.79 2.77
N ALA A 96 -15.48 -2.35 3.93
CA ALA A 96 -16.13 -3.65 4.00
C ALA A 96 -17.48 -3.65 3.28
N ALA A 97 -18.29 -2.61 3.49
CA ALA A 97 -19.59 -2.47 2.84
C ALA A 97 -19.47 -2.37 1.33
N LEU A 98 -18.52 -1.56 0.84
CA LEU A 98 -18.27 -1.43 -0.60
C LEU A 98 -17.78 -2.72 -1.23
N ALA A 99 -17.10 -3.57 -0.45
CA ALA A 99 -16.66 -4.89 -0.91
C ALA A 99 -17.79 -5.95 -0.84
N GLY A 100 -19.00 -5.54 -0.46
CA GLY A 100 -20.16 -6.43 -0.40
C GLY A 100 -20.36 -7.16 0.92
N HIS A 101 -19.62 -6.76 1.97
CA HIS A 101 -19.67 -7.42 3.29
C HIS A 101 -19.87 -6.38 4.40
N PRO A 102 -21.05 -5.74 4.51
CA PRO A 102 -21.32 -4.79 5.58
C PRO A 102 -21.12 -5.45 6.95
N ASN A 103 -20.61 -4.70 7.90
CA ASN A 103 -20.25 -5.15 9.24
C ASN A 103 -18.99 -6.04 9.31
N ALA A 104 -18.24 -6.20 8.24
CA ALA A 104 -16.98 -6.93 8.22
C ALA A 104 -15.77 -6.00 8.42
N GLN A 105 -15.92 -4.92 9.18
CA GLN A 105 -14.85 -3.94 9.39
C GLN A 105 -13.62 -4.55 10.06
N ARG A 106 -13.80 -5.53 10.96
CA ARG A 106 -12.66 -6.21 11.59
C ARG A 106 -11.85 -7.00 10.56
N ALA A 107 -12.52 -7.73 9.68
CA ALA A 107 -11.86 -8.49 8.62
C ALA A 107 -11.16 -7.54 7.61
N ALA A 108 -11.77 -6.40 7.30
CA ALA A 108 -11.14 -5.39 6.46
C ALA A 108 -9.88 -4.82 7.13
N GLY A 109 -9.93 -4.57 8.44
CA GLY A 109 -8.77 -4.14 9.21
C GLY A 109 -7.65 -5.16 9.21
N THR A 110 -7.99 -6.45 9.34
CA THR A 110 -7.02 -7.54 9.28
C THR A 110 -6.36 -7.61 7.90
N PHE A 111 -7.14 -7.45 6.83
CA PHE A 111 -6.60 -7.36 5.48
C PHE A 111 -5.58 -6.22 5.36
N CYS A 112 -5.94 -5.03 5.83
CA CYS A 112 -5.04 -3.88 5.77
C CYS A 112 -3.75 -4.10 6.55
N ALA A 113 -3.84 -4.71 7.74
CA ALA A 113 -2.66 -5.01 8.56
C ALA A 113 -1.69 -5.98 7.87
N GLY A 114 -2.21 -6.90 7.06
CA GLY A 114 -1.41 -7.89 6.32
C GLY A 114 -1.20 -7.55 4.84
N ASN A 115 -1.47 -6.33 4.43
CA ASN A 115 -1.38 -5.93 3.03
C ASN A 115 0.05 -6.11 2.49
N ARG A 116 0.18 -6.87 1.41
CA ARG A 116 1.47 -7.14 0.74
C ARG A 116 1.88 -6.06 -0.24
N PHE A 117 0.98 -5.14 -0.56
CA PHE A 117 1.17 -4.15 -1.62
C PHE A 117 0.90 -2.72 -1.12
N PRO A 118 1.53 -2.31 0.00
CA PRO A 118 1.25 -0.96 0.52
C PRO A 118 1.55 0.07 -0.57
N LEU A 119 0.80 1.14 -0.58
CA LEU A 119 0.80 2.21 -1.55
C LEU A 119 0.05 1.84 -2.84
N VAL A 120 0.36 0.69 -3.47
CA VAL A 120 -0.33 0.24 -4.68
C VAL A 120 -1.76 -0.19 -4.34
N VAL A 121 -1.94 -0.92 -3.24
CA VAL A 121 -3.23 -1.14 -2.61
C VAL A 121 -3.23 -0.22 -1.38
N PRO A 122 -3.87 0.96 -1.47
CA PRO A 122 -3.58 2.08 -0.57
C PRO A 122 -4.27 1.96 0.80
N CYS A 123 -3.87 0.99 1.60
CA CYS A 123 -4.46 0.77 2.92
C CYS A 123 -4.23 1.92 3.89
N HIS A 124 -3.28 2.81 3.62
CA HIS A 124 -3.09 4.04 4.39
C HIS A 124 -4.29 4.99 4.26
N ARG A 125 -5.12 4.84 3.24
CA ARG A 125 -6.35 5.63 3.03
C ARG A 125 -7.56 5.07 3.77
N VAL A 126 -7.37 4.00 4.55
CA VAL A 126 -8.43 3.42 5.37
C VAL A 126 -8.20 3.84 6.82
N VAL A 127 -9.22 4.45 7.42
CA VAL A 127 -9.12 5.00 8.77
C VAL A 127 -10.22 4.40 9.66
N SER A 128 -10.03 4.49 10.98
CA SER A 128 -11.09 4.11 11.91
C SER A 128 -12.10 5.25 12.03
N ALA A 129 -13.30 4.94 12.50
CA ALA A 129 -14.36 5.95 12.69
C ALA A 129 -13.94 7.05 13.67
N GLY A 130 -13.07 6.73 14.64
CA GLY A 130 -12.63 7.68 15.68
C GLY A 130 -11.20 8.20 15.54
N GLY A 131 -10.48 7.88 14.45
CA GLY A 131 -9.10 8.32 14.30
C GLY A 131 -8.44 7.70 13.08
N LEU A 132 -7.10 7.74 13.04
CA LEU A 132 -6.35 7.24 11.88
C LEU A 132 -6.38 5.71 11.75
N GLY A 133 -6.49 5.00 12.87
CA GLY A 133 -6.29 3.56 12.86
C GLY A 133 -4.81 3.20 12.83
N GLY A 134 -4.52 1.91 12.72
CA GLY A 134 -3.16 1.41 12.69
C GLY A 134 -2.56 1.38 11.28
N TYR A 135 -1.28 1.03 11.22
CA TYR A 135 -0.58 0.84 9.94
C TYR A 135 0.47 -0.27 10.08
N GLY A 136 0.07 -1.44 10.55
CA GLY A 136 0.95 -2.58 10.72
C GLY A 136 2.19 -2.24 11.53
N SER A 137 3.33 -2.81 11.15
CA SER A 137 4.60 -2.61 11.82
C SER A 137 5.20 -1.22 11.60
N LEU A 138 4.77 -0.49 10.57
CA LEU A 138 5.25 0.87 10.30
C LEU A 138 4.66 1.91 11.26
N GLY A 139 3.49 1.62 11.79
CA GLY A 139 2.86 2.45 12.82
C GLY A 139 2.06 3.64 12.30
N GLY A 140 1.30 4.23 13.23
CA GLY A 140 0.39 5.33 12.91
C GLY A 140 1.06 6.61 12.45
N GLU A 141 2.28 6.89 12.91
CA GLU A 141 3.00 8.09 12.49
C GLU A 141 3.40 8.01 11.02
N TYR A 142 3.79 6.84 10.54
CA TYR A 142 4.08 6.64 9.12
C TYR A 142 2.82 6.88 8.28
N LYS A 143 1.70 6.31 8.71
CA LYS A 143 0.40 6.52 8.05
C LYS A 143 0.03 8.00 8.00
N ARG A 144 0.23 8.72 9.12
CA ARG A 144 -0.01 10.16 9.19
C ARG A 144 0.82 10.91 8.15
N ARG A 145 2.11 10.58 8.04
CA ARG A 145 3.00 11.21 7.05
C ARG A 145 2.51 10.98 5.62
N LEU A 146 2.03 9.78 5.31
CA LEU A 146 1.48 9.51 3.98
C LEU A 146 0.22 10.33 3.69
N LEU A 147 -0.69 10.40 4.66
CA LEU A 147 -1.92 11.17 4.49
C LEU A 147 -1.64 12.67 4.41
N GLU A 148 -0.68 13.17 5.17
CA GLU A 148 -0.24 14.57 5.06
C GLU A 148 0.38 14.84 3.70
N LEU A 149 1.18 13.91 3.20
CA LEU A 149 1.79 14.01 1.87
C LEU A 149 0.72 14.13 0.77
N GLU A 150 -0.39 13.41 0.94
CA GLU A 150 -1.51 13.45 0.00
C GLU A 150 -2.49 14.60 0.26
N ASP A 151 -2.21 15.42 1.25
CA ASP A 151 -3.10 16.51 1.66
C ASP A 151 -4.49 15.99 2.10
N ALA A 152 -4.51 14.81 2.74
CA ALA A 152 -5.73 14.16 3.22
C ALA A 152 -5.97 14.38 4.71
N LEU A 153 -5.07 15.11 5.36
CA LEU A 153 -5.20 15.51 6.76
C LEU A 153 -5.10 17.01 6.89
#